data_55dd780b9a7426109b600d83057f7dd4
#
_entry.id   55dd780b9a7426109b600d83057f7dd4
#
_cell.length_a   1.000
_cell.length_b   1.000
_cell.length_c   1.000
_cell.angle_alpha   90.00
_cell.angle_beta   90.00
_cell.angle_gamma   90.00
#
_symmetry.space_group_name_H-M   'P 1'
#
loop_
_entity.id
_entity.type
_entity.pdbx_description
1 polymer ?
#
loop_
_entity_poly.entity_id
_entity_poly.type
_entity_poly.pdbx_seq_one_letter_code
_entity_poly.pdbx_strand_id
1 'polypeptide(L)'
;MSDDRSPVERTLPPVGDPGAARERWFERLLHRLHLRSRESIRDDLEDAIAETVEDPDFSPKERAMLRNVLGLHRIRVDDVMVPRADIIAVAADTTLGELLGVFRTAGHSRLPVYGETLDDPKGMVHIRDFVDFVATRAEAGIANADANSAQEGTSSLGGVDLSVTLASAKILRPVLFAPPSMPAIDLLVRMQATRTHIALVIDEYGGTDGLVSIEDLVEIVVGDIEDEHDDAATRMIARSEGNTFIADGRASLEEVSETLGIDLAGEDMAEEIDTLGGLIGTLAGRVPSRGELVAGPNGLEFEVLDADPRRLKRVRIHRRETALEGALPDETGAGDAAPPAKLSGSGGSAA
;
A
#
# COMPACT_ATOMS: atom_id res chain seq x y z
N MET A 1 -73.89 40.84 4.17
CA MET A 1 -72.72 40.76 3.26
C MET A 1 -71.53 40.80 4.14
N SER A 2 -71.13 39.62 4.56
CA SER A 2 -69.91 39.38 5.37
C SER A 2 -69.15 38.37 4.71
N ASP A 3 -67.94 38.75 4.31
CA ASP A 3 -66.96 37.93 3.50
C ASP A 3 -66.06 37.27 4.54
N ASP A 4 -66.26 35.94 4.70
CA ASP A 4 -65.49 35.10 5.60
C ASP A 4 -64.43 34.40 4.79
N ARG A 5 -63.15 34.86 4.84
CA ARG A 5 -61.99 34.22 4.25
C ARG A 5 -61.15 33.63 5.37
N SER A 6 -61.36 32.35 5.62
CA SER A 6 -60.45 31.53 6.43
C SER A 6 -59.09 31.35 5.74
N PRO A 7 -57.95 31.39 6.47
CA PRO A 7 -56.62 31.16 5.92
C PRO A 7 -56.38 29.64 5.71
N VAL A 8 -55.90 29.31 4.54
CA VAL A 8 -55.44 27.96 4.16
C VAL A 8 -54.14 27.65 4.90
N GLU A 9 -54.24 26.77 5.87
CA GLU A 9 -53.13 26.21 6.61
C GLU A 9 -52.36 25.24 5.69
N ARG A 10 -51.15 25.63 5.24
CA ARG A 10 -50.20 24.76 4.56
C ARG A 10 -49.58 23.83 5.59
N THR A 11 -50.08 22.63 5.70
CA THR A 11 -49.39 21.53 6.39
C THR A 11 -48.16 21.14 5.60
N LEU A 12 -46.98 21.36 6.19
CA LEU A 12 -45.69 20.79 5.74
C LEU A 12 -45.74 19.27 5.95
N PRO A 13 -45.13 18.49 5.05
CA PRO A 13 -45.02 17.03 5.23
C PRO A 13 -44.16 16.75 6.47
N PRO A 14 -44.43 15.69 7.23
CA PRO A 14 -43.65 15.34 8.41
C PRO A 14 -42.21 14.98 7.98
N VAL A 15 -41.26 15.66 8.61
CA VAL A 15 -39.84 15.29 8.56
C VAL A 15 -39.74 13.90 9.18
N GLY A 16 -39.43 12.87 8.35
CA GLY A 16 -39.24 11.52 8.82
C GLY A 16 -38.03 11.46 9.75
N ASP A 17 -38.27 10.94 10.94
CA ASP A 17 -37.25 10.70 11.97
C ASP A 17 -36.25 9.65 11.44
N PRO A 18 -34.95 9.98 11.25
CA PRO A 18 -33.93 9.04 10.77
C PRO A 18 -33.75 7.85 11.73
N GLY A 19 -34.16 7.93 12.99
CA GLY A 19 -34.16 6.82 13.95
C GLY A 19 -35.17 5.72 13.61
N ALA A 20 -36.32 6.07 13.06
CA ALA A 20 -37.41 5.12 12.77
C ALA A 20 -37.17 4.24 11.55
N ALA A 21 -36.25 4.62 10.66
CA ALA A 21 -35.83 3.79 9.52
C ALA A 21 -34.82 2.70 9.96
N ARG A 22 -33.91 3.04 10.87
CA ARG A 22 -32.95 2.11 11.48
C ARG A 22 -33.66 1.03 12.33
N GLU A 23 -34.64 1.40 13.13
CA GLU A 23 -35.41 0.41 13.92
C GLU A 23 -36.17 -0.57 13.03
N ARG A 24 -36.81 -0.10 11.95
CA ARG A 24 -37.55 -0.97 11.02
C ARG A 24 -36.69 -1.93 10.22
N TRP A 25 -35.42 -1.59 9.96
CA TRP A 25 -34.46 -2.48 9.32
C TRP A 25 -34.03 -3.58 10.31
N PHE A 26 -33.68 -3.22 11.55
CA PHE A 26 -33.33 -4.17 12.61
C PHE A 26 -34.48 -5.12 12.93
N GLU A 27 -35.72 -4.67 12.96
CA GLU A 27 -36.89 -5.54 13.19
C GLU A 27 -37.10 -6.53 12.04
N ARG A 28 -36.90 -6.11 10.78
CA ARG A 28 -36.96 -7.01 9.63
C ARG A 28 -35.86 -8.05 9.63
N LEU A 29 -34.68 -7.66 10.05
CA LEU A 29 -33.53 -8.57 10.23
C LEU A 29 -33.80 -9.59 11.33
N LEU A 30 -34.28 -9.15 12.49
CA LEU A 30 -34.62 -10.04 13.62
C LEU A 30 -35.75 -11.03 13.27
N HIS A 31 -36.70 -10.63 12.45
CA HIS A 31 -37.79 -11.51 12.02
C HIS A 31 -37.35 -12.64 11.06
N ARG A 32 -36.31 -12.38 10.23
CA ARG A 32 -35.71 -13.41 9.35
C ARG A 32 -34.76 -14.35 10.11
N LEU A 33 -34.08 -13.86 11.15
CA LEU A 33 -33.08 -14.61 11.92
C LEU A 33 -33.64 -15.71 12.81
N HIS A 34 -34.95 -15.81 13.02
CA HIS A 34 -35.55 -16.70 14.02
C HIS A 34 -35.66 -18.21 13.61
N LEU A 35 -35.23 -18.60 12.38
CA LEU A 35 -35.54 -19.95 11.86
C LEU A 35 -34.40 -20.73 11.20
N ARG A 36 -33.10 -20.30 11.28
CA ARG A 36 -32.03 -21.01 10.55
C ARG A 36 -30.75 -21.24 11.37
N SER A 37 -29.97 -22.25 10.95
CA SER A 37 -28.68 -22.65 11.52
C SER A 37 -27.64 -21.52 11.47
N ARG A 38 -26.63 -21.56 12.32
CA ARG A 38 -25.63 -20.49 12.51
C ARG A 38 -24.89 -20.05 11.22
N GLU A 39 -24.70 -20.95 10.25
CA GLU A 39 -24.09 -20.65 8.94
C GLU A 39 -25.04 -19.83 8.06
N SER A 40 -26.32 -20.15 8.08
CA SER A 40 -27.38 -19.46 7.35
C SER A 40 -27.61 -17.99 7.79
N ILE A 41 -27.28 -17.62 9.03
CA ILE A 41 -27.46 -16.26 9.53
C ILE A 41 -26.45 -15.28 8.92
N ARG A 42 -25.21 -15.73 8.68
CA ARG A 42 -24.17 -14.90 8.04
C ARG A 42 -24.43 -14.71 6.57
N ASP A 43 -24.81 -15.77 5.88
CA ASP A 43 -25.17 -15.72 4.46
C ASP A 43 -26.40 -14.81 4.26
N ASP A 44 -27.41 -14.91 5.13
CA ASP A 44 -28.58 -14.03 5.13
C ASP A 44 -28.19 -12.55 5.40
N LEU A 45 -27.13 -12.29 6.20
CA LEU A 45 -26.59 -10.94 6.45
C LEU A 45 -25.78 -10.42 5.24
N GLU A 46 -24.96 -11.26 4.64
CA GLU A 46 -24.21 -10.92 3.41
C GLU A 46 -25.20 -10.57 2.29
N ASP A 47 -26.26 -11.36 2.11
CA ASP A 47 -27.32 -11.10 1.12
C ASP A 47 -28.09 -9.81 1.46
N ALA A 48 -28.45 -9.58 2.73
CA ALA A 48 -29.14 -8.34 3.13
C ALA A 48 -28.29 -7.08 2.89
N ILE A 49 -26.97 -7.16 3.10
CA ILE A 49 -26.03 -6.06 2.80
C ILE A 49 -25.87 -5.88 1.29
N ALA A 50 -25.92 -6.97 0.50
CA ALA A 50 -25.87 -6.92 -0.95
C ALA A 50 -27.16 -6.33 -1.55
N GLU A 51 -28.34 -6.66 -0.99
CA GLU A 51 -29.64 -6.12 -1.42
C GLU A 51 -29.82 -4.61 -1.07
N THR A 52 -29.06 -4.09 -0.07
CA THR A 52 -29.14 -2.69 0.40
C THR A 52 -28.38 -1.69 -0.49
N VAL A 53 -28.10 -2.03 -1.76
CA VAL A 53 -27.33 -1.19 -2.70
C VAL A 53 -27.94 0.21 -2.87
N GLU A 54 -29.25 0.37 -2.67
CA GLU A 54 -29.98 1.63 -2.83
C GLU A 54 -30.41 2.28 -1.50
N ASP A 55 -30.00 1.77 -0.33
CA ASP A 55 -30.39 2.35 0.95
C ASP A 55 -29.50 3.57 1.27
N PRO A 56 -30.05 4.78 1.37
CA PRO A 56 -29.31 6.00 1.64
C PRO A 56 -28.69 6.05 3.04
N ASP A 57 -29.08 5.11 3.94
CA ASP A 57 -28.62 5.11 5.33
C ASP A 57 -27.19 4.59 5.54
N PHE A 58 -26.61 3.88 4.54
CA PHE A 58 -25.25 3.37 4.58
C PHE A 58 -24.42 3.87 3.38
N SER A 59 -23.29 4.47 3.66
CA SER A 59 -22.31 4.81 2.62
C SER A 59 -21.75 3.53 1.95
N PRO A 60 -21.26 3.62 0.72
CA PRO A 60 -20.59 2.50 0.05
C PRO A 60 -19.42 1.94 0.88
N LYS A 61 -18.70 2.82 1.59
CA LYS A 61 -17.57 2.48 2.47
C LYS A 61 -18.02 1.67 3.70
N GLU A 62 -19.08 2.09 4.37
CA GLU A 62 -19.64 1.34 5.51
C GLU A 62 -20.10 -0.06 5.08
N ARG A 63 -20.72 -0.18 3.90
CA ARG A 63 -21.13 -1.48 3.35
C ARG A 63 -19.93 -2.38 3.02
N ALA A 64 -18.85 -1.81 2.47
CA ALA A 64 -17.61 -2.54 2.20
C ALA A 64 -16.98 -3.06 3.49
N MET A 65 -16.88 -2.22 4.52
CA MET A 65 -16.39 -2.62 5.85
C MET A 65 -17.23 -3.73 6.46
N LEU A 66 -18.56 -3.64 6.38
CA LEU A 66 -19.45 -4.68 6.91
C LEU A 66 -19.24 -6.01 6.19
N ARG A 67 -19.10 -6.01 4.87
CA ARG A 67 -18.76 -7.22 4.09
C ARG A 67 -17.41 -7.79 4.48
N ASN A 68 -16.40 -6.93 4.62
CA ASN A 68 -15.06 -7.35 5.02
C ASN A 68 -15.07 -7.98 6.43
N VAL A 69 -15.80 -7.39 7.39
CA VAL A 69 -15.97 -7.96 8.73
C VAL A 69 -16.65 -9.33 8.68
N LEU A 70 -17.69 -9.48 7.87
CA LEU A 70 -18.38 -10.77 7.72
C LEU A 70 -17.48 -11.82 7.06
N GLY A 71 -16.67 -11.42 6.07
CA GLY A 71 -15.71 -12.28 5.38
C GLY A 71 -14.47 -12.65 6.19
N LEU A 72 -14.12 -11.87 7.23
CA LEU A 72 -12.87 -12.03 7.99
C LEU A 72 -12.69 -13.41 8.63
N HIS A 73 -13.78 -14.10 8.95
CA HIS A 73 -13.73 -15.45 9.52
C HIS A 73 -13.21 -16.52 8.54
N ARG A 74 -13.24 -16.25 7.23
CA ARG A 74 -12.74 -17.17 6.18
C ARG A 74 -11.25 -16.97 5.94
N ILE A 75 -10.71 -15.81 6.33
CA ILE A 75 -9.32 -15.41 6.12
C ILE A 75 -8.46 -16.05 7.21
N ARG A 76 -7.36 -16.65 6.81
CA ARG A 76 -6.34 -17.24 7.68
C ARG A 76 -5.11 -16.37 7.76
N VAL A 77 -4.26 -16.67 8.72
CA VAL A 77 -3.00 -15.95 8.94
C VAL A 77 -2.07 -16.07 7.73
N ASP A 78 -2.02 -17.23 7.06
CA ASP A 78 -1.25 -17.46 5.85
C ASP A 78 -1.70 -16.62 4.64
N ASP A 79 -2.98 -16.26 4.59
CA ASP A 79 -3.52 -15.40 3.51
C ASP A 79 -3.02 -13.94 3.59
N VAL A 80 -2.59 -13.50 4.79
CA VAL A 80 -2.28 -12.10 5.08
C VAL A 80 -0.86 -11.83 5.56
N MET A 81 -0.10 -12.89 5.86
CA MET A 81 1.27 -12.73 6.35
C MET A 81 2.21 -12.19 5.28
N VAL A 82 3.19 -11.41 5.73
CA VAL A 82 4.41 -11.13 4.96
C VAL A 82 5.22 -12.43 4.93
N PRO A 83 5.53 -12.98 3.74
CA PRO A 83 6.30 -14.21 3.62
C PRO A 83 7.70 -14.09 4.22
N ARG A 84 8.28 -15.21 4.67
CA ARG A 84 9.62 -15.29 5.26
C ARG A 84 10.69 -14.52 4.48
N ALA A 85 10.67 -14.62 3.14
CA ALA A 85 11.66 -13.99 2.27
C ALA A 85 11.65 -12.46 2.33
N ASP A 86 10.51 -11.87 2.71
CA ASP A 86 10.28 -10.43 2.72
C ASP A 86 10.37 -9.85 4.14
N ILE A 87 10.61 -10.68 5.16
CA ILE A 87 10.74 -10.21 6.55
C ILE A 87 12.04 -9.43 6.72
N ILE A 88 11.92 -8.15 7.09
CA ILE A 88 13.05 -7.35 7.53
C ILE A 88 13.24 -7.59 9.04
N ALA A 89 14.31 -8.30 9.40
CA ALA A 89 14.64 -8.65 10.78
C ALA A 89 16.12 -8.35 11.08
N VAL A 90 16.49 -8.34 12.35
CA VAL A 90 17.86 -8.09 12.79
C VAL A 90 18.35 -9.20 13.72
N ALA A 91 19.66 -9.50 13.67
CA ALA A 91 20.27 -10.44 14.58
C ALA A 91 20.44 -9.83 15.98
N ALA A 92 20.42 -10.66 17.01
CA ALA A 92 20.57 -10.20 18.40
C ALA A 92 21.96 -9.59 18.70
N ASP A 93 22.97 -9.94 17.92
CA ASP A 93 24.33 -9.40 18.00
C ASP A 93 24.56 -8.14 17.16
N THR A 94 23.56 -7.70 16.40
CA THR A 94 23.57 -6.43 15.65
C THR A 94 23.84 -5.27 16.61
N THR A 95 24.76 -4.38 16.25
CA THR A 95 25.07 -3.18 17.02
C THR A 95 23.95 -2.15 16.93
N LEU A 96 23.85 -1.27 17.93
CA LEU A 96 22.86 -0.20 17.94
C LEU A 96 23.04 0.78 16.77
N GLY A 97 24.30 0.95 16.29
CA GLY A 97 24.58 1.77 15.11
C GLY A 97 24.04 1.16 13.82
N GLU A 98 24.24 -0.15 13.61
CA GLU A 98 23.67 -0.89 12.48
C GLU A 98 22.14 -0.93 12.56
N LEU A 99 21.58 -1.18 13.76
CA LEU A 99 20.12 -1.16 14.00
C LEU A 99 19.48 0.18 13.57
N LEU A 100 20.14 1.31 13.89
CA LEU A 100 19.69 2.63 13.42
C LEU A 100 19.64 2.71 11.90
N GLY A 101 20.65 2.15 11.24
CA GLY A 101 20.70 2.05 9.77
C GLY A 101 19.50 1.26 9.23
N VAL A 102 19.20 0.10 9.82
CA VAL A 102 18.06 -0.74 9.44
C VAL A 102 16.74 0.00 9.61
N PHE A 103 16.50 0.65 10.75
CA PHE A 103 15.28 1.43 10.97
C PHE A 103 15.09 2.54 9.92
N ARG A 104 16.17 3.23 9.55
CA ARG A 104 16.12 4.29 8.52
C ARG A 104 15.78 3.76 7.13
N THR A 105 16.29 2.59 6.79
CA THR A 105 16.09 1.99 5.45
C THR A 105 14.75 1.27 5.35
N ALA A 106 14.39 0.52 6.39
CA ALA A 106 13.18 -0.29 6.40
C ALA A 106 11.89 0.55 6.54
N GLY A 107 11.96 1.71 7.22
CA GLY A 107 10.78 2.54 7.50
C GLY A 107 9.79 1.92 8.49
N HIS A 108 10.10 0.77 9.09
CA HIS A 108 9.25 0.07 10.05
C HIS A 108 9.54 0.52 11.48
N SER A 109 8.50 0.59 12.31
CA SER A 109 8.65 0.94 13.73
C SER A 109 9.06 -0.25 14.61
N ARG A 110 8.90 -1.47 14.13
CA ARG A 110 9.14 -2.72 14.85
C ARG A 110 9.86 -3.69 13.95
N LEU A 111 10.91 -4.32 14.48
CA LEU A 111 11.69 -5.32 13.76
C LEU A 111 11.77 -6.60 14.60
N PRO A 112 11.50 -7.76 14.03
CA PRO A 112 11.81 -9.05 14.66
C PRO A 112 13.30 -9.17 14.94
N VAL A 113 13.64 -9.84 16.04
CA VAL A 113 15.02 -10.10 16.44
C VAL A 113 15.22 -11.59 16.56
N TYR A 114 16.24 -12.10 15.90
CA TYR A 114 16.59 -13.52 15.87
C TYR A 114 17.98 -13.78 16.42
N GLY A 115 18.25 -15.03 16.79
CA GLY A 115 19.58 -15.49 17.22
C GLY A 115 20.48 -15.82 16.03
N GLU A 116 20.57 -17.11 15.69
CA GLU A 116 21.39 -17.55 14.55
C GLU A 116 20.62 -17.45 13.22
N THR A 117 19.32 -17.77 13.23
CA THR A 117 18.42 -17.72 12.08
C THR A 117 17.07 -17.19 12.47
N LEU A 118 16.20 -16.87 11.49
CA LEU A 118 14.82 -16.49 11.73
C LEU A 118 14.01 -17.55 12.49
N ASP A 119 14.45 -18.81 12.48
CA ASP A 119 13.81 -19.90 13.22
C ASP A 119 14.17 -19.92 14.72
N ASP A 120 15.08 -19.04 15.13
CA ASP A 120 15.43 -18.79 16.54
C ASP A 120 15.03 -17.36 16.97
N PRO A 121 13.73 -17.03 16.98
CA PRO A 121 13.25 -15.69 17.32
C PRO A 121 13.50 -15.38 18.82
N LYS A 122 14.14 -14.24 19.08
CA LYS A 122 14.42 -13.75 20.45
C LYS A 122 13.39 -12.75 20.94
N GLY A 123 12.58 -12.19 20.05
CA GLY A 123 11.60 -11.17 20.33
C GLY A 123 11.50 -10.13 19.22
N MET A 124 11.19 -8.91 19.60
CA MET A 124 11.20 -7.75 18.69
C MET A 124 11.86 -6.56 19.34
N VAL A 125 12.37 -5.63 18.52
CA VAL A 125 12.81 -4.31 18.98
C VAL A 125 11.87 -3.25 18.41
N HIS A 126 11.50 -2.27 19.25
CA HIS A 126 10.69 -1.13 18.85
C HIS A 126 11.57 0.11 18.76
N ILE A 127 11.42 0.91 17.69
CA ILE A 127 12.19 2.15 17.51
C ILE A 127 12.09 3.10 18.71
N ARG A 128 10.95 3.16 19.39
CA ARG A 128 10.75 3.96 20.58
C ARG A 128 11.66 3.54 21.73
N ASP A 129 11.83 2.23 21.96
CA ASP A 129 12.70 1.74 23.03
C ASP A 129 14.17 1.99 22.70
N PHE A 130 14.51 1.89 21.41
CA PHE A 130 15.84 2.27 20.92
C PHE A 130 16.12 3.75 21.18
N VAL A 131 15.20 4.64 20.84
CA VAL A 131 15.36 6.10 21.08
C VAL A 131 15.42 6.41 22.56
N ASP A 132 14.58 5.78 23.39
CA ASP A 132 14.57 5.95 24.83
C ASP A 132 15.91 5.49 25.47
N PHE A 133 16.43 4.34 25.01
CA PHE A 133 17.73 3.85 25.44
C PHE A 133 18.86 4.83 25.11
N VAL A 134 18.88 5.35 23.88
CA VAL A 134 19.89 6.32 23.43
C VAL A 134 19.80 7.62 24.22
N ALA A 135 18.58 8.14 24.42
CA ALA A 135 18.35 9.36 25.21
C ALA A 135 18.82 9.21 26.67
N THR A 136 18.44 8.12 27.33
CA THR A 136 18.85 7.83 28.72
C THR A 136 20.38 7.73 28.84
N ARG A 137 21.07 7.14 27.87
CA ARG A 137 22.53 7.04 27.87
C ARG A 137 23.20 8.37 27.60
N ALA A 138 22.63 9.20 26.71
CA ALA A 138 23.13 10.57 26.47
C ALA A 138 23.05 11.43 27.75
N GLU A 139 21.92 11.38 28.45
CA GLU A 139 21.71 12.09 29.71
C GLU A 139 22.71 11.63 30.83
N ALA A 140 22.92 10.31 30.94
CA ALA A 140 23.90 9.76 31.92
C ALA A 140 25.34 10.15 31.57
N GLY A 141 25.68 10.25 30.28
CA GLY A 141 26.97 10.73 29.79
C GLY A 141 27.24 12.19 30.18
N ILE A 142 26.21 13.04 30.05
CA ILE A 142 26.30 14.47 30.44
C ILE A 142 26.44 14.62 31.95
N ALA A 143 25.72 13.81 32.75
CA ALA A 143 25.79 13.87 34.20
C ALA A 143 27.17 13.44 34.76
N ASN A 144 27.95 12.64 34.02
CA ASN A 144 29.29 12.18 34.38
C ASN A 144 30.41 13.04 33.79
N ALA A 145 30.12 13.93 32.86
CA ALA A 145 31.08 14.92 32.37
C ALA A 145 31.19 16.03 33.41
N ASP A 146 32.36 16.11 34.07
CA ASP A 146 32.68 17.06 35.12
C ASP A 146 32.14 18.45 34.90
N ALA A 147 31.63 19.08 35.96
CA ALA A 147 30.96 20.38 36.02
C ALA A 147 31.77 21.58 35.47
N ASN A 148 32.90 21.37 34.83
CA ASN A 148 33.79 22.41 34.31
C ASN A 148 33.67 22.66 32.79
N SER A 149 32.80 21.95 32.10
CA SER A 149 32.49 22.20 30.67
C SER A 149 31.00 22.44 30.44
N ALA A 150 30.39 23.23 31.30
CA ALA A 150 29.03 23.75 31.09
C ALA A 150 29.04 24.73 29.90
N GLN A 151 29.03 24.18 28.68
CA GLN A 151 28.63 24.88 27.51
C GLN A 151 27.19 24.52 27.24
N GLU A 152 26.35 25.54 27.29
CA GLU A 152 24.90 25.53 27.30
C GLU A 152 24.26 24.62 26.24
N GLY A 153 23.39 23.70 26.69
CA GLY A 153 22.12 23.46 26.01
C GLY A 153 22.08 22.52 24.79
N THR A 154 23.17 21.82 24.43
CA THR A 154 23.11 20.82 23.34
C THR A 154 23.30 19.43 23.90
N SER A 155 22.22 18.66 24.03
CA SER A 155 22.28 17.20 24.23
C SER A 155 23.09 16.59 23.09
N SER A 156 24.40 16.36 23.34
CA SER A 156 25.27 15.74 22.35
C SER A 156 25.05 14.22 22.37
N LEU A 157 24.46 13.68 21.31
CA LEU A 157 24.41 12.23 21.05
C LEU A 157 25.82 11.61 20.87
N GLY A 158 26.87 12.42 20.77
CA GLY A 158 28.26 11.99 20.58
C GLY A 158 28.88 11.20 21.74
N GLY A 159 28.19 11.11 22.89
CA GLY A 159 28.64 10.32 24.05
C GLY A 159 27.99 8.94 24.16
N VAL A 160 27.11 8.55 23.26
CA VAL A 160 26.44 7.24 23.31
C VAL A 160 27.26 6.22 22.52
N ASP A 161 27.67 5.14 23.23
CA ASP A 161 28.32 4.01 22.58
C ASP A 161 27.32 3.19 21.77
N LEU A 162 27.31 3.37 20.47
CA LEU A 162 26.48 2.64 19.52
C LEU A 162 27.09 1.30 19.10
N SER A 163 28.26 0.92 19.57
CA SER A 163 28.87 -0.40 19.35
C SER A 163 28.28 -1.50 20.24
N VAL A 164 27.48 -1.13 21.24
CA VAL A 164 26.73 -2.06 22.07
C VAL A 164 25.76 -2.87 21.24
N THR A 165 25.74 -4.20 21.47
CA THR A 165 24.83 -5.09 20.77
C THR A 165 23.40 -4.99 21.30
N LEU A 166 22.42 -5.29 20.44
CA LEU A 166 21.01 -5.30 20.79
C LEU A 166 20.69 -6.24 21.96
N ALA A 167 21.32 -7.42 22.01
CA ALA A 167 21.20 -8.34 23.13
C ALA A 167 21.67 -7.73 24.46
N SER A 168 22.77 -6.98 24.42
CA SER A 168 23.32 -6.33 25.61
C SER A 168 22.53 -5.12 26.08
N ALA A 169 21.83 -4.45 25.16
CA ALA A 169 21.01 -3.28 25.47
C ALA A 169 19.72 -3.63 26.24
N LYS A 170 19.26 -4.89 26.20
CA LYS A 170 18.08 -5.40 26.92
C LYS A 170 16.79 -4.62 26.60
N ILE A 171 16.63 -4.17 25.37
CA ILE A 171 15.45 -3.42 24.88
C ILE A 171 14.50 -4.29 24.05
N LEU A 172 14.65 -5.62 24.13
CA LEU A 172 13.78 -6.56 23.43
C LEU A 172 12.43 -6.69 24.15
N ARG A 173 11.38 -6.72 23.34
CA ARG A 173 10.01 -7.05 23.76
C ARG A 173 9.64 -8.46 23.29
N PRO A 174 8.73 -9.13 24.00
CA PRO A 174 8.19 -10.40 23.52
C PRO A 174 7.41 -10.19 22.21
N VAL A 175 7.39 -11.22 21.37
CA VAL A 175 6.59 -11.31 20.13
C VAL A 175 5.54 -12.41 20.30
N LEU A 176 4.41 -12.31 19.58
CA LEU A 176 3.42 -13.37 19.52
C LEU A 176 3.82 -14.40 18.47
N PHE A 177 3.32 -15.63 18.67
CA PHE A 177 3.43 -16.72 17.72
C PHE A 177 2.04 -17.19 17.31
N ALA A 178 1.84 -17.45 16.03
CA ALA A 178 0.60 -17.94 15.46
C ALA A 178 0.89 -19.03 14.43
N PRO A 179 0.08 -20.11 14.33
CA PRO A 179 0.18 -21.04 13.22
C PRO A 179 -0.45 -20.42 11.95
N PRO A 180 -0.01 -20.80 10.74
CA PRO A 180 -0.53 -20.27 9.48
C PRO A 180 -2.04 -20.52 9.31
N SER A 181 -2.55 -21.65 9.80
CA SER A 181 -3.95 -22.04 9.72
C SER A 181 -4.91 -21.32 10.68
N MET A 182 -4.40 -20.46 11.58
CA MET A 182 -5.23 -19.70 12.53
C MET A 182 -6.13 -18.71 11.78
N PRO A 183 -7.42 -18.56 12.14
CA PRO A 183 -8.25 -17.49 11.62
C PRO A 183 -7.67 -16.12 11.95
N ALA A 184 -7.66 -15.20 10.97
CA ALA A 184 -7.12 -13.85 11.13
C ALA A 184 -7.81 -13.07 12.26
N ILE A 185 -9.12 -13.28 12.45
CA ILE A 185 -9.90 -12.68 13.54
C ILE A 185 -9.38 -13.11 14.93
N ASP A 186 -9.00 -14.38 15.09
CA ASP A 186 -8.52 -14.91 16.38
C ASP A 186 -7.15 -14.31 16.72
N LEU A 187 -6.29 -14.13 15.70
CA LEU A 187 -5.02 -13.46 15.87
C LEU A 187 -5.21 -12.00 16.26
N LEU A 188 -6.13 -11.28 15.59
CA LEU A 188 -6.46 -9.89 15.90
C LEU A 188 -6.91 -9.71 17.35
N VAL A 189 -7.83 -10.56 17.83
CA VAL A 189 -8.31 -10.55 19.22
C VAL A 189 -7.15 -10.82 20.20
N ARG A 190 -6.27 -11.76 19.86
CA ARG A 190 -5.10 -12.10 20.69
C ARG A 190 -4.09 -10.95 20.75
N MET A 191 -3.83 -10.29 19.61
CA MET A 191 -2.94 -9.11 19.54
C MET A 191 -3.49 -7.95 20.39
N GLN A 192 -4.79 -7.69 20.32
CA GLN A 192 -5.46 -6.66 21.14
C GLN A 192 -5.36 -6.98 22.62
N ALA A 193 -5.66 -8.23 23.03
CA ALA A 193 -5.62 -8.65 24.43
C ALA A 193 -4.22 -8.55 25.04
N THR A 194 -3.18 -8.86 24.26
CA THR A 194 -1.77 -8.81 24.70
C THR A 194 -1.10 -7.47 24.41
N ARG A 195 -1.76 -6.55 23.72
CA ARG A 195 -1.21 -5.26 23.25
C ARG A 195 0.08 -5.46 22.44
N THR A 196 0.13 -6.53 21.66
CA THR A 196 1.26 -6.85 20.79
C THR A 196 0.85 -6.56 19.35
N HIS A 197 1.71 -5.86 18.60
CA HIS A 197 1.39 -5.36 17.26
C HIS A 197 1.98 -6.22 16.15
N ILE A 198 2.83 -7.20 16.45
CA ILE A 198 3.37 -8.15 15.47
C ILE A 198 3.31 -9.57 16.01
N ALA A 199 3.10 -10.52 15.11
CA ALA A 199 3.17 -11.95 15.38
C ALA A 199 4.08 -12.61 14.33
N LEU A 200 4.90 -13.57 14.75
CA LEU A 200 5.61 -14.47 13.86
C LEU A 200 4.73 -15.67 13.56
N VAL A 201 4.66 -16.04 12.30
CA VAL A 201 3.95 -17.22 11.85
C VAL A 201 4.91 -18.39 11.86
N ILE A 202 4.56 -19.43 12.62
CA ILE A 202 5.41 -20.60 12.85
C ILE A 202 4.75 -21.82 12.26
N ASP A 203 5.48 -22.56 11.42
CA ASP A 203 5.04 -23.80 10.82
C ASP A 203 5.02 -24.98 11.81
N GLU A 204 4.59 -26.16 11.37
CA GLU A 204 4.49 -27.38 12.17
C GLU A 204 5.86 -27.96 12.56
N TYR A 205 6.92 -27.50 11.91
CA TYR A 205 8.31 -27.92 12.16
C TYR A 205 9.07 -26.96 13.05
N GLY A 206 8.43 -25.84 13.42
CA GLY A 206 9.04 -24.79 14.25
C GLY A 206 9.79 -23.73 13.44
N GLY A 207 9.69 -23.75 12.11
CA GLY A 207 10.24 -22.73 11.21
C GLY A 207 9.38 -21.46 11.17
N THR A 208 10.02 -20.33 10.91
CA THR A 208 9.31 -19.06 10.70
C THR A 208 8.88 -18.97 9.24
N ASP A 209 7.58 -19.03 8.98
CA ASP A 209 6.99 -18.91 7.65
C ASP A 209 6.72 -17.46 7.24
N GLY A 210 6.39 -16.62 8.21
CA GLY A 210 5.99 -15.26 7.91
C GLY A 210 5.87 -14.36 9.15
N LEU A 211 5.40 -13.16 8.92
CA LEU A 211 5.11 -12.16 9.94
C LEU A 211 3.76 -11.51 9.62
N VAL A 212 2.97 -11.24 10.65
CA VAL A 212 1.72 -10.46 10.54
C VAL A 212 1.77 -9.30 11.49
N SER A 213 1.44 -8.12 11.01
CA SER A 213 1.21 -6.93 11.83
C SER A 213 -0.27 -6.76 12.16
N ILE A 214 -0.60 -6.03 13.22
CA ILE A 214 -1.98 -5.67 13.53
C ILE A 214 -2.55 -4.73 12.46
N GLU A 215 -1.68 -3.94 11.86
CA GLU A 215 -1.99 -3.02 10.78
C GLU A 215 -2.54 -3.78 9.57
N ASP A 216 -1.90 -4.91 9.16
CA ASP A 216 -2.36 -5.76 8.05
C ASP A 216 -3.75 -6.36 8.34
N LEU A 217 -3.99 -6.81 9.57
CA LEU A 217 -5.28 -7.37 9.99
C LEU A 217 -6.39 -6.32 10.02
N VAL A 218 -6.08 -5.09 10.38
CA VAL A 218 -7.02 -3.98 10.37
C VAL A 218 -7.30 -3.52 8.94
N GLU A 219 -6.31 -3.52 8.07
CA GLU A 219 -6.47 -3.19 6.64
C GLU A 219 -7.49 -4.10 5.95
N ILE A 220 -7.53 -5.39 6.29
CA ILE A 220 -8.55 -6.32 5.76
C ILE A 220 -9.97 -5.86 6.10
N VAL A 221 -10.17 -5.32 7.31
CA VAL A 221 -11.49 -4.87 7.78
C VAL A 221 -11.87 -3.53 7.18
N VAL A 222 -10.94 -2.58 7.22
CA VAL A 222 -11.19 -1.20 6.80
C VAL A 222 -11.17 -1.08 5.28
N GLY A 223 -10.41 -1.96 4.59
CA GLY A 223 -10.08 -1.82 3.17
C GLY A 223 -9.10 -0.69 2.94
N ASP A 224 -8.75 -0.44 1.70
CA ASP A 224 -7.98 0.74 1.33
C ASP A 224 -8.76 2.00 1.75
N ILE A 225 -8.17 2.82 2.63
CA ILE A 225 -8.77 4.10 3.04
C ILE A 225 -8.58 5.06 1.86
N GLU A 226 -9.51 5.04 0.92
CA GLU A 226 -9.59 6.09 -0.09
C GLU A 226 -9.97 7.40 0.62
N ASP A 227 -9.18 8.45 0.40
CA ASP A 227 -9.42 9.78 0.99
C ASP A 227 -10.74 10.35 0.42
N GLU A 228 -11.60 10.89 1.28
CA GLU A 228 -12.91 11.46 0.88
C GLU A 228 -12.77 12.66 -0.09
N HIS A 229 -11.55 13.12 -0.32
CA HIS A 229 -11.22 14.15 -1.29
C HIS A 229 -10.82 13.58 -2.66
N ASP A 230 -10.75 12.26 -2.82
CA ASP A 230 -10.57 11.58 -4.10
C ASP A 230 -11.89 11.40 -4.88
N ASP A 231 -12.79 12.40 -4.84
CA ASP A 231 -13.92 12.51 -5.80
C ASP A 231 -13.45 12.61 -7.28
N ALA A 232 -12.14 12.71 -7.50
CA ALA A 232 -11.50 12.40 -8.78
C ALA A 232 -11.26 10.90 -9.01
N ALA A 233 -11.44 10.04 -8.00
CA ALA A 233 -11.10 8.60 -7.99
C ALA A 233 -12.24 7.68 -8.45
N THR A 234 -13.34 8.22 -8.97
CA THR A 234 -14.30 7.42 -9.75
C THR A 234 -13.74 7.09 -11.14
N ARG A 235 -12.60 7.68 -11.51
CA ARG A 235 -11.86 7.30 -12.72
C ARG A 235 -10.61 6.56 -12.31
N MET A 236 -10.58 5.26 -12.56
CA MET A 236 -9.40 4.41 -12.37
C MET A 236 -8.18 4.92 -13.14
N ILE A 237 -8.38 5.85 -14.07
CA ILE A 237 -7.35 6.54 -14.84
C ILE A 237 -7.67 8.03 -14.95
N ALA A 238 -6.71 8.89 -14.63
CA ALA A 238 -6.81 10.36 -14.72
C ALA A 238 -5.67 10.94 -15.57
N ARG A 239 -5.98 11.92 -16.41
CA ARG A 239 -4.99 12.65 -17.17
C ARG A 239 -4.22 13.59 -16.22
N SER A 240 -2.88 13.51 -16.23
CA SER A 240 -1.97 14.37 -15.50
C SER A 240 -1.40 15.47 -16.42
N GLU A 241 -0.43 16.22 -15.94
CA GLU A 241 0.17 17.29 -16.74
C GLU A 241 0.89 16.75 -18.00
N GLY A 242 0.71 17.43 -19.12
CA GLY A 242 1.29 17.02 -20.40
C GLY A 242 0.56 15.84 -21.05
N ASN A 243 1.33 14.89 -21.56
CA ASN A 243 0.84 13.66 -22.23
C ASN A 243 0.98 12.43 -21.32
N THR A 244 0.79 12.64 -20.00
CA THR A 244 0.90 11.59 -18.98
C THR A 244 -0.45 11.32 -18.34
N PHE A 245 -0.62 10.08 -17.86
CA PHE A 245 -1.83 9.64 -17.14
C PHE A 245 -1.39 8.97 -15.84
N ILE A 246 -2.20 9.10 -14.80
CA ILE A 246 -2.04 8.35 -13.55
C ILE A 246 -3.19 7.37 -13.47
N ALA A 247 -2.86 6.09 -13.25
CA ALA A 247 -3.82 5.01 -13.16
C ALA A 247 -3.62 4.18 -11.89
N ASP A 248 -4.71 3.63 -11.37
CA ASP A 248 -4.67 2.58 -10.36
C ASP A 248 -4.22 1.26 -10.99
N GLY A 249 -3.43 0.46 -10.28
CA GLY A 249 -3.01 -0.87 -10.77
C GLY A 249 -4.17 -1.84 -10.99
N ARG A 250 -5.33 -1.58 -10.37
CA ARG A 250 -6.57 -2.36 -10.55
C ARG A 250 -7.44 -1.88 -11.71
N ALA A 251 -7.06 -0.79 -12.38
CA ALA A 251 -7.79 -0.30 -13.55
C ALA A 251 -7.90 -1.42 -14.58
N SER A 252 -9.11 -1.62 -15.15
CA SER A 252 -9.28 -2.62 -16.20
C SER A 252 -8.52 -2.20 -17.46
N LEU A 253 -7.94 -3.16 -18.16
CA LEU A 253 -7.24 -2.87 -19.42
C LEU A 253 -8.17 -2.23 -20.46
N GLU A 254 -9.46 -2.56 -20.43
CA GLU A 254 -10.47 -1.97 -21.29
C GLU A 254 -10.63 -0.47 -21.03
N GLU A 255 -10.82 -0.05 -19.75
CA GLU A 255 -10.96 1.35 -19.36
C GLU A 255 -9.70 2.17 -19.68
N VAL A 256 -8.51 1.57 -19.44
CA VAL A 256 -7.23 2.21 -19.75
C VAL A 256 -7.05 2.35 -21.26
N SER A 257 -7.40 1.32 -22.04
CA SER A 257 -7.33 1.31 -23.50
C SER A 257 -8.25 2.36 -24.11
N GLU A 258 -9.51 2.46 -23.65
CA GLU A 258 -10.45 3.50 -24.07
C GLU A 258 -9.92 4.91 -23.78
N THR A 259 -9.42 5.13 -22.57
CA THR A 259 -8.92 6.46 -22.15
C THR A 259 -7.68 6.89 -22.92
N LEU A 260 -6.79 5.95 -23.22
CA LEU A 260 -5.56 6.20 -23.99
C LEU A 260 -5.81 6.21 -25.50
N GLY A 261 -6.91 5.62 -25.98
CA GLY A 261 -7.18 5.38 -27.40
C GLY A 261 -6.18 4.39 -28.02
N ILE A 262 -5.70 3.43 -27.25
CA ILE A 262 -4.68 2.44 -27.64
C ILE A 262 -5.11 1.09 -27.08
N ASP A 263 -5.14 0.07 -27.90
CA ASP A 263 -5.40 -1.30 -27.46
C ASP A 263 -4.17 -1.84 -26.70
N LEU A 264 -4.35 -2.10 -25.41
CA LEU A 264 -3.30 -2.63 -24.50
C LEU A 264 -3.34 -4.16 -24.39
N ALA A 265 -4.48 -4.75 -24.68
CA ALA A 265 -4.71 -6.16 -24.40
C ALA A 265 -4.15 -7.10 -25.49
N GLY A 266 -4.09 -6.67 -26.76
CA GLY A 266 -3.71 -7.54 -27.89
C GLY A 266 -4.49 -8.86 -27.90
N GLU A 267 -4.72 -9.46 -29.03
CA GLU A 267 -5.57 -10.68 -29.14
C GLU A 267 -5.03 -11.88 -28.31
N ASP A 268 -3.74 -11.94 -28.02
CA ASP A 268 -3.10 -13.07 -27.30
C ASP A 268 -3.05 -12.91 -25.76
N MET A 269 -3.18 -11.70 -25.22
CA MET A 269 -3.06 -11.43 -23.76
C MET A 269 -4.40 -11.12 -23.09
N ALA A 270 -5.46 -10.83 -23.86
CA ALA A 270 -6.77 -10.46 -23.34
C ALA A 270 -7.51 -11.59 -22.61
N GLU A 271 -7.11 -12.86 -22.79
CA GLU A 271 -7.75 -14.01 -22.13
C GLU A 271 -7.24 -14.27 -20.70
N GLU A 272 -6.08 -13.71 -20.31
CA GLU A 272 -5.44 -14.02 -19.02
C GLU A 272 -5.24 -12.80 -18.10
N ILE A 273 -5.34 -11.57 -18.62
CA ILE A 273 -4.97 -10.35 -17.87
C ILE A 273 -6.08 -9.30 -17.96
N ASP A 274 -6.73 -9.05 -16.83
CA ASP A 274 -7.84 -8.09 -16.75
C ASP A 274 -7.44 -6.69 -16.30
N THR A 275 -6.25 -6.53 -15.64
CA THR A 275 -5.87 -5.28 -14.98
C THR A 275 -4.53 -4.73 -15.45
N LEU A 276 -4.38 -3.41 -15.36
CA LEU A 276 -3.13 -2.71 -15.66
C LEU A 276 -1.93 -3.24 -14.84
N GLY A 277 -2.15 -3.50 -13.56
CA GLY A 277 -1.12 -4.07 -12.68
C GLY A 277 -0.71 -5.48 -13.09
N GLY A 278 -1.66 -6.30 -13.54
CA GLY A 278 -1.40 -7.61 -14.12
C GLY A 278 -0.55 -7.54 -15.38
N LEU A 279 -0.90 -6.62 -16.31
CA LEU A 279 -0.14 -6.40 -17.52
C LEU A 279 1.33 -6.00 -17.21
N ILE A 280 1.52 -5.02 -16.34
CA ILE A 280 2.86 -4.52 -16.00
C ILE A 280 3.67 -5.60 -15.28
N GLY A 281 3.04 -6.37 -14.38
CA GLY A 281 3.67 -7.50 -13.70
C GLY A 281 4.12 -8.58 -14.68
N THR A 282 3.31 -8.89 -15.67
CA THR A 282 3.64 -9.85 -16.73
C THR A 282 4.79 -9.35 -17.61
N LEU A 283 4.77 -8.07 -18.02
CA LEU A 283 5.85 -7.46 -18.80
C LEU A 283 7.18 -7.43 -18.04
N ALA A 284 7.17 -7.20 -16.73
CA ALA A 284 8.35 -7.18 -15.89
C ALA A 284 8.78 -8.56 -15.39
N GLY A 285 7.92 -9.59 -15.50
CA GLY A 285 8.15 -10.94 -14.96
C GLY A 285 8.12 -11.02 -13.42
N ARG A 286 7.75 -9.93 -12.74
CA ARG A 286 7.64 -9.78 -11.28
C ARG A 286 6.83 -8.53 -10.95
N VAL A 287 6.52 -8.31 -9.67
CA VAL A 287 5.99 -7.02 -9.23
C VAL A 287 7.12 -5.98 -9.22
N PRO A 288 7.07 -4.93 -10.08
CA PRO A 288 8.12 -3.91 -10.11
C PRO A 288 8.07 -3.02 -8.86
N SER A 289 9.23 -2.49 -8.48
CA SER A 289 9.39 -1.62 -7.31
C SER A 289 9.04 -0.16 -7.62
N ARG A 290 8.74 0.62 -6.58
CA ARG A 290 8.49 2.06 -6.71
C ARG A 290 9.65 2.77 -7.40
N GLY A 291 9.34 3.63 -8.37
CA GLY A 291 10.30 4.37 -9.20
C GLY A 291 10.83 3.60 -10.38
N GLU A 292 10.43 2.34 -10.57
CA GLU A 292 10.84 1.53 -11.70
C GLU A 292 10.04 1.91 -12.96
N LEU A 293 10.73 1.88 -14.12
CA LEU A 293 10.14 2.12 -15.44
C LEU A 293 10.03 0.79 -16.17
N VAL A 294 8.84 0.46 -16.62
CA VAL A 294 8.56 -0.75 -17.42
C VAL A 294 8.10 -0.33 -18.81
N ALA A 295 8.76 -0.85 -19.84
CA ALA A 295 8.36 -0.59 -21.21
C ALA A 295 7.07 -1.33 -21.54
N GLY A 296 6.09 -0.60 -22.06
CA GLY A 296 4.78 -1.11 -22.46
C GLY A 296 4.61 -1.25 -23.97
N PRO A 297 3.47 -1.80 -24.42
CA PRO A 297 3.14 -1.87 -25.84
C PRO A 297 2.90 -0.47 -26.41
N ASN A 298 2.98 -0.37 -27.74
CA ASN A 298 2.64 0.85 -28.50
C ASN A 298 3.42 2.12 -28.09
N GLY A 299 4.66 1.96 -27.59
CA GLY A 299 5.52 3.09 -27.18
C GLY A 299 5.11 3.72 -25.84
N LEU A 300 4.36 3.03 -25.02
CA LEU A 300 4.07 3.43 -23.65
C LEU A 300 5.22 3.06 -22.72
N GLU A 301 5.42 3.86 -21.68
CA GLU A 301 6.29 3.57 -20.55
C GLU A 301 5.48 3.71 -19.26
N PHE A 302 5.58 2.73 -18.37
CA PHE A 302 4.92 2.69 -17.09
C PHE A 302 5.91 2.98 -15.98
N GLU A 303 5.72 4.10 -15.26
CA GLU A 303 6.50 4.45 -14.07
C GLU A 303 5.70 4.05 -12.82
N VAL A 304 6.27 3.21 -11.99
CA VAL A 304 5.64 2.75 -10.75
C VAL A 304 5.72 3.84 -9.69
N LEU A 305 4.59 4.46 -9.36
CA LEU A 305 4.50 5.50 -8.33
C LEU A 305 4.37 4.90 -6.93
N ASP A 306 3.62 3.80 -6.83
CA ASP A 306 3.41 3.06 -5.59
C ASP A 306 3.17 1.57 -5.87
N ALA A 307 3.81 0.71 -5.06
CA ALA A 307 3.66 -0.74 -5.13
C ALA A 307 3.93 -1.35 -3.76
N ASP A 308 3.29 -2.48 -3.49
CA ASP A 308 3.64 -3.38 -2.41
C ASP A 308 4.24 -4.68 -2.97
N PRO A 309 4.80 -5.59 -2.15
CA PRO A 309 5.43 -6.82 -2.64
C PRO A 309 4.48 -7.75 -3.43
N ARG A 310 3.18 -7.54 -3.34
CA ARG A 310 2.17 -8.41 -3.96
C ARG A 310 1.50 -7.77 -5.17
N ARG A 311 1.44 -6.42 -5.24
CA ARG A 311 0.68 -5.73 -6.29
C ARG A 311 1.18 -4.31 -6.56
N LEU A 312 0.91 -3.85 -7.77
CA LEU A 312 1.03 -2.44 -8.14
C LEU A 312 -0.20 -1.67 -7.66
N LYS A 313 0.03 -0.54 -6.98
CA LYS A 313 -1.04 0.33 -6.49
C LYS A 313 -1.28 1.51 -7.43
N ARG A 314 -0.22 2.18 -7.86
CA ARG A 314 -0.31 3.42 -8.62
C ARG A 314 0.77 3.49 -9.68
N VAL A 315 0.38 3.84 -10.89
CA VAL A 315 1.26 3.86 -12.07
C VAL A 315 1.07 5.18 -12.81
N ARG A 316 2.17 5.76 -13.27
CA ARG A 316 2.16 6.85 -14.23
C ARG A 316 2.46 6.29 -15.61
N ILE A 317 1.60 6.59 -16.56
CA ILE A 317 1.71 6.16 -17.95
C ILE A 317 2.25 7.32 -18.75
N HIS A 318 3.42 7.12 -19.37
CA HIS A 318 4.04 8.06 -20.28
C HIS A 318 3.78 7.59 -21.71
N ARG A 319 3.31 8.51 -22.56
CA ARG A 319 3.17 8.26 -23.99
C ARG A 319 4.37 8.88 -24.71
N ARG A 320 5.27 8.05 -25.22
CA ARG A 320 6.34 8.52 -26.10
C ARG A 320 5.71 9.03 -27.41
N GLU A 321 5.93 10.29 -27.74
CA GLU A 321 5.69 10.75 -29.10
C GLU A 321 6.68 10.03 -30.01
N THR A 322 6.18 9.05 -30.77
CA THR A 322 6.92 8.51 -31.90
C THR A 322 7.08 9.66 -32.87
N ALA A 323 8.29 10.23 -32.96
CA ALA A 323 8.62 11.13 -34.05
C ALA A 323 8.29 10.39 -35.33
N LEU A 324 7.34 10.93 -36.07
CA LEU A 324 7.00 10.46 -37.41
C LEU A 324 8.27 10.57 -38.27
N GLU A 325 9.00 9.49 -38.40
CA GLU A 325 9.92 9.23 -39.48
C GLU A 325 9.11 9.08 -40.75
N GLY A 326 9.03 10.14 -41.53
CA GLY A 326 8.25 10.12 -42.77
C GLY A 326 8.37 11.41 -43.55
N ALA A 327 9.60 11.85 -43.83
CA ALA A 327 9.85 12.73 -44.95
C ALA A 327 10.92 12.10 -45.83
N LEU A 328 10.49 11.27 -46.75
CA LEU A 328 11.28 10.96 -47.95
C LEU A 328 11.58 12.27 -48.69
N PRO A 329 12.83 12.59 -49.06
CA PRO A 329 13.06 13.70 -49.95
C PRO A 329 12.67 13.28 -51.36
N ASP A 330 11.83 14.13 -51.97
CA ASP A 330 11.33 14.10 -53.35
C ASP A 330 12.53 14.19 -54.30
N GLU A 331 12.77 13.15 -55.08
CA GLU A 331 13.66 13.14 -56.23
C GLU A 331 12.97 13.82 -57.39
N THR A 332 13.28 15.11 -57.65
CA THR A 332 13.20 15.63 -59.03
C THR A 332 14.05 16.89 -59.16
N GLY A 333 15.04 16.85 -60.03
CA GLY A 333 15.76 18.04 -60.51
C GLY A 333 17.13 17.77 -61.01
N ALA A 334 17.25 17.23 -62.20
CA ALA A 334 18.49 17.16 -62.99
C ALA A 334 19.07 18.53 -63.29
N GLY A 335 20.38 18.69 -63.32
CA GLY A 335 21.07 19.86 -63.83
C GLY A 335 22.55 19.89 -63.50
N ASP A 336 23.31 19.12 -64.24
CA ASP A 336 24.49 19.47 -65.09
C ASP A 336 25.57 20.43 -64.49
N ALA A 337 26.82 20.00 -64.69
CA ALA A 337 28.10 20.74 -64.89
C ALA A 337 29.21 20.48 -63.84
N ALA A 338 30.05 19.50 -64.22
CA ALA A 338 31.55 19.49 -64.32
C ALA A 338 32.46 20.12 -63.25
N PRO A 339 33.57 19.39 -62.94
CA PRO A 339 34.67 19.82 -62.09
C PRO A 339 35.73 20.61 -62.87
N PRO A 340 36.86 21.11 -62.37
CA PRO A 340 37.77 20.60 -61.36
C PRO A 340 38.55 21.72 -60.58
N ALA A 341 39.37 21.38 -59.62
CA ALA A 341 40.84 21.68 -59.58
C ALA A 341 41.48 21.19 -58.27
N LYS A 342 42.52 20.43 -58.44
CA LYS A 342 43.57 20.11 -57.46
C LYS A 342 44.40 21.36 -57.17
N LEU A 343 44.94 21.46 -55.97
CA LEU A 343 46.27 21.93 -55.58
C LEU A 343 46.42 21.68 -54.08
N SER A 344 47.20 20.66 -53.67
CA SER A 344 48.66 20.60 -53.47
C SER A 344 49.18 21.60 -52.43
N GLY A 345 49.78 21.05 -51.40
CA GLY A 345 50.93 21.66 -50.78
C GLY A 345 50.90 21.69 -49.26
N SER A 346 51.56 20.66 -48.67
CA SER A 346 52.76 20.77 -47.81
C SER A 346 52.55 21.60 -46.53
N GLY A 347 52.87 21.15 -45.37
CA GLY A 347 54.03 20.55 -44.85
C GLY A 347 54.37 21.17 -43.52
N GLY A 348 54.98 20.42 -42.62
CA GLY A 348 55.82 20.91 -41.53
C GLY A 348 55.09 20.88 -40.15
N SER A 349 55.36 19.88 -39.40
CA SER A 349 56.48 19.55 -38.52
C SER A 349 56.63 20.44 -37.28
N ALA A 350 56.62 19.74 -36.17
CA ALA A 350 57.42 19.90 -34.96
C ALA A 350 57.01 21.03 -33.94
N ALA A 351 56.62 20.71 -32.79
CA ALA A 351 57.34 20.51 -31.52
C ALA A 351 56.37 20.08 -30.44
#